data_30c8c05410075437240690c8593274ba
#
_entry.id   30c8c05410075437240690c8593274ba
#
_cell.length_a   1.000
_cell.length_b   1.000
_cell.length_c   1.000
_cell.angle_alpha   90.00
_cell.angle_beta   90.00
_cell.angle_gamma   90.00
#
_symmetry.space_group_name_H-M   'P 1'
#
loop_
_entity.id
_entity.type
_entity.pdbx_description
1 polymer ?
#
loop_
_entity_poly.entity_id
_entity_poly.type
_entity_poly.pdbx_seq_one_letter_code
_entity_poly.pdbx_strand_id
1 'polypeptide(L)'
;MSVAESHDETAAGGPPITDLDHLGFDNRFVRELPADPDAQNRRRQVHGAAYSLVDPTPVAAPRTLAWSPEVAAQLGLAPELCESQDFAEVFSGSRVPAGAQPFAQAYAGHQFGSWAGQLGDGRAISLGEVV
;
A
#
# COMPACT_ATOMS: atom_id res chain seq x y z
N MET A 1 -30.09 -29.59 12.89
CA MET A 1 -28.64 -29.82 13.06
C MET A 1 -27.91 -28.67 12.37
N SER A 2 -27.49 -27.69 13.15
CA SER A 2 -26.74 -26.52 12.65
C SER A 2 -25.26 -26.78 12.89
N VAL A 3 -24.51 -26.89 11.82
CA VAL A 3 -23.02 -26.95 11.88
C VAL A 3 -22.52 -25.54 11.95
N ALA A 4 -22.09 -25.12 13.13
CA ALA A 4 -21.33 -23.88 13.29
C ALA A 4 -19.91 -24.15 12.80
N GLU A 5 -19.55 -23.65 11.63
CA GLU A 5 -18.17 -23.54 11.20
C GLU A 5 -17.50 -22.44 12.02
N SER A 6 -16.67 -22.85 12.96
CA SER A 6 -15.75 -22.00 13.66
C SER A 6 -14.62 -21.66 12.68
N HIS A 7 -14.60 -20.45 12.12
CA HIS A 7 -13.40 -19.90 11.54
C HIS A 7 -12.37 -19.69 12.66
N ASP A 8 -11.39 -20.57 12.68
CA ASP A 8 -10.21 -20.42 13.52
C ASP A 8 -9.38 -19.26 12.95
N GLU A 9 -9.53 -18.12 13.60
CA GLU A 9 -8.81 -16.89 13.30
C GLU A 9 -7.42 -17.02 13.89
N THR A 10 -6.47 -17.50 13.09
CA THR A 10 -5.04 -17.45 13.42
C THR A 10 -4.60 -15.99 13.47
N ALA A 11 -4.82 -15.35 14.62
CA ALA A 11 -4.19 -14.08 14.96
C ALA A 11 -2.67 -14.27 14.92
N ALA A 12 -1.98 -13.43 14.14
CA ALA A 12 -0.54 -13.34 14.13
C ALA A 12 -0.04 -13.12 15.58
N GLY A 13 0.63 -14.12 16.17
CA GLY A 13 0.89 -14.23 17.60
C GLY A 13 2.06 -13.38 18.11
N GLY A 14 2.22 -12.14 17.63
CA GLY A 14 3.20 -11.16 18.11
C GLY A 14 2.56 -9.98 18.85
N PRO A 15 3.37 -9.16 19.55
CA PRO A 15 2.86 -7.91 20.12
C PRO A 15 2.36 -6.99 19.01
N PRO A 16 1.29 -6.19 19.26
CA PRO A 16 0.77 -5.29 18.26
C PRO A 16 1.81 -4.24 17.84
N ILE A 17 1.79 -3.91 16.55
CA ILE A 17 2.66 -2.89 15.98
C ILE A 17 2.14 -1.52 16.41
N THR A 18 3.00 -0.77 17.08
CA THR A 18 2.72 0.58 17.61
C THR A 18 3.46 1.68 16.87
N ASP A 19 4.29 1.31 15.87
CA ASP A 19 5.09 2.22 15.07
C ASP A 19 5.17 1.68 13.63
N LEU A 20 4.78 2.49 12.65
CA LEU A 20 4.73 2.09 11.24
C LEU A 20 6.12 1.84 10.64
N ASP A 21 7.19 2.32 11.24
CA ASP A 21 8.57 2.01 10.83
C ASP A 21 8.99 0.57 11.20
N HIS A 22 8.16 -0.14 11.99
CA HIS A 22 8.32 -1.55 12.30
C HIS A 22 7.42 -2.49 11.46
N LEU A 23 6.71 -1.96 10.45
CA LEU A 23 6.08 -2.81 9.45
C LEU A 23 7.16 -3.57 8.67
N GLY A 24 7.06 -4.89 8.65
CA GLY A 24 8.00 -5.76 7.92
C GLY A 24 7.78 -5.68 6.41
N PHE A 25 8.38 -4.72 5.72
CA PHE A 25 8.28 -4.63 4.27
C PHE A 25 9.18 -5.66 3.58
N ASP A 26 8.60 -6.54 2.77
CA ASP A 26 9.34 -7.48 1.92
C ASP A 26 9.70 -6.89 0.55
N ASN A 27 8.86 -6.00 0.02
CA ASN A 27 9.04 -5.34 -1.29
C ASN A 27 9.29 -6.33 -2.44
N ARG A 28 8.64 -7.49 -2.42
CA ARG A 28 8.85 -8.57 -3.38
C ARG A 28 8.48 -8.12 -4.80
N PHE A 29 7.38 -7.38 -4.95
CA PHE A 29 6.93 -6.86 -6.24
C PHE A 29 8.02 -6.02 -6.92
N VAL A 30 8.61 -5.10 -6.15
CA VAL A 30 9.68 -4.20 -6.64
C VAL A 30 10.97 -4.96 -6.92
N ARG A 31 11.25 -6.00 -6.14
CA ARG A 31 12.48 -6.80 -6.28
C ARG A 31 12.43 -7.77 -7.46
N GLU A 32 11.26 -8.33 -7.79
CA GLU A 32 11.13 -9.42 -8.76
C GLU A 32 10.63 -8.98 -10.14
N LEU A 33 9.97 -7.83 -10.24
CA LEU A 33 9.41 -7.36 -11.50
C LEU A 33 10.26 -6.25 -12.16
N PRO A 34 10.15 -6.11 -13.49
CA PRO A 34 10.93 -5.09 -14.20
C PRO A 34 10.44 -3.69 -13.84
N ALA A 35 11.38 -2.83 -13.45
CA ALA A 35 11.14 -1.42 -13.15
C ALA A 35 11.28 -0.54 -14.40
N ASP A 36 10.54 0.56 -14.44
CA ASP A 36 10.84 1.67 -15.32
C ASP A 36 12.14 2.37 -14.86
N PRO A 37 13.12 2.56 -15.75
CA PRO A 37 14.39 3.22 -15.38
C PRO A 37 14.26 4.72 -15.10
N ASP A 38 13.15 5.36 -15.51
CA ASP A 38 12.91 6.78 -15.27
C ASP A 38 12.17 6.98 -13.94
N ALA A 39 12.89 7.48 -12.93
CA ALA A 39 12.34 7.75 -11.59
C ALA A 39 11.65 9.12 -11.48
N GLN A 40 11.51 9.88 -12.57
CA GLN A 40 10.82 11.18 -12.51
C GLN A 40 9.32 10.99 -12.36
N ASN A 41 8.74 11.61 -11.35
CA ASN A 41 7.29 11.64 -11.14
C ASN A 41 6.61 12.54 -12.17
N ARG A 42 6.37 12.00 -13.37
CA ARG A 42 5.68 12.67 -14.47
C ARG A 42 4.77 11.71 -15.23
N ARG A 43 3.69 12.21 -15.74
CA ARG A 43 2.75 11.43 -16.54
C ARG A 43 3.40 11.04 -17.87
N ARG A 44 3.45 9.73 -18.17
CA ARG A 44 4.03 9.18 -19.40
C ARG A 44 3.52 7.79 -19.70
N GLN A 45 3.77 7.30 -20.91
CA GLN A 45 3.71 5.88 -21.23
C GLN A 45 4.96 5.17 -20.70
N VAL A 46 4.78 4.00 -20.12
CA VAL A 46 5.86 3.15 -19.59
C VAL A 46 5.91 1.87 -20.42
N HIS A 47 7.07 1.50 -20.90
CA HIS A 47 7.24 0.34 -21.77
C HIS A 47 8.15 -0.70 -21.12
N GLY A 48 7.72 -1.98 -21.19
CA GLY A 48 8.52 -3.10 -20.71
C GLY A 48 8.74 -3.13 -19.20
N ALA A 49 7.93 -2.43 -18.43
CA ALA A 49 8.02 -2.37 -16.98
C ALA A 49 6.66 -2.60 -16.33
N ALA A 50 6.67 -3.15 -15.12
CA ALA A 50 5.48 -3.39 -14.31
C ALA A 50 5.17 -2.22 -13.37
N TYR A 51 6.15 -1.37 -13.09
CA TYR A 51 6.00 -0.25 -12.17
C TYR A 51 7.07 0.84 -12.42
N SER A 52 6.79 2.01 -11.86
CA SER A 52 7.78 3.09 -11.68
C SER A 52 7.94 3.38 -10.19
N LEU A 53 9.16 3.54 -9.72
CA LEU A 53 9.41 4.06 -8.37
C LEU A 53 9.01 5.53 -8.36
N VAL A 54 8.21 5.92 -7.37
CA VAL A 54 7.73 7.30 -7.23
C VAL A 54 7.61 7.65 -5.75
N ASP A 55 8.01 8.84 -5.39
CA ASP A 55 7.75 9.38 -4.06
C ASP A 55 6.33 9.96 -4.01
N PRO A 56 5.54 9.66 -2.97
CA PRO A 56 4.25 10.29 -2.76
C PRO A 56 4.39 11.82 -2.61
N THR A 57 3.40 12.55 -3.09
CA THR A 57 3.36 14.00 -2.89
C THR A 57 2.71 14.32 -1.55
N PRO A 58 3.40 14.98 -0.62
CA PRO A 58 2.83 15.35 0.67
C PRO A 58 1.57 16.21 0.53
N VAL A 59 0.60 15.99 1.42
CA VAL A 59 -0.63 16.78 1.52
C VAL A 59 -0.60 17.67 2.74
N ALA A 60 -1.30 18.81 2.68
CA ALA A 60 -1.40 19.73 3.79
C ALA A 60 -2.33 19.20 4.89
N ALA A 61 -1.86 19.20 6.14
CA ALA A 61 -2.62 18.84 7.32
C ALA A 61 -3.39 17.50 7.20
N PRO A 62 -2.72 16.37 6.95
CA PRO A 62 -3.37 15.07 6.85
C PRO A 62 -4.07 14.69 8.15
N ARG A 63 -5.22 14.05 8.00
CA ARG A 63 -5.96 13.50 9.16
C ARG A 63 -6.66 12.22 8.75
N THR A 64 -6.73 11.26 9.65
CA THR A 64 -7.51 10.05 9.46
C THR A 64 -9.01 10.37 9.57
N LEU A 65 -9.77 9.98 8.57
CA LEU A 65 -11.23 10.11 8.57
C LEU A 65 -11.90 8.81 9.01
N ALA A 66 -11.34 7.68 8.59
CA ALA A 66 -11.81 6.34 8.93
C ALA A 66 -10.69 5.33 8.68
N TRP A 67 -10.76 4.20 9.35
CA TRP A 67 -9.91 3.03 9.14
C TRP A 67 -10.72 1.76 9.42
N SER A 68 -10.29 0.61 8.90
CA SER A 68 -10.95 -0.67 9.13
C SER A 68 -10.26 -1.40 10.28
N PRO A 69 -10.96 -1.67 11.39
CA PRO A 69 -10.40 -2.47 12.49
C PRO A 69 -9.97 -3.88 12.05
N GLU A 70 -10.71 -4.48 11.13
CA GLU A 70 -10.43 -5.81 10.61
C GLU A 70 -9.11 -5.84 9.82
N VAL A 71 -8.87 -4.86 8.95
CA VAL A 71 -7.63 -4.74 8.20
C VAL A 71 -6.46 -4.38 9.12
N ALA A 72 -6.68 -3.49 10.07
CA ALA A 72 -5.66 -3.16 11.07
C ALA A 72 -5.24 -4.40 11.86
N ALA A 73 -6.21 -5.24 12.28
CA ALA A 73 -5.93 -6.48 12.97
C ALA A 73 -5.14 -7.48 12.09
N GLN A 74 -5.49 -7.60 10.80
CA GLN A 74 -4.74 -8.44 9.85
C GLN A 74 -3.29 -8.00 9.69
N LEU A 75 -3.03 -6.70 9.76
CA LEU A 75 -1.69 -6.12 9.71
C LEU A 75 -0.99 -6.10 11.08
N GLY A 76 -1.67 -6.54 12.14
CA GLY A 76 -1.15 -6.49 13.50
C GLY A 76 -1.01 -5.08 14.08
N LEU A 77 -1.71 -4.07 13.54
CA LEU A 77 -1.61 -2.68 14.00
C LEU A 77 -2.39 -2.47 15.29
N ALA A 78 -1.80 -1.76 16.24
CA ALA A 78 -2.50 -1.29 17.44
C ALA A 78 -3.57 -0.25 17.06
N PRO A 79 -4.78 -0.29 17.64
CA PRO A 79 -5.83 0.70 17.35
C PRO A 79 -5.39 2.14 17.57
N GLU A 80 -4.61 2.40 18.61
CA GLU A 80 -4.07 3.72 18.96
C GLU A 80 -3.14 4.26 17.87
N LEU A 81 -2.41 3.39 17.20
CA LEU A 81 -1.59 3.77 16.04
C LEU A 81 -2.47 4.25 14.89
N CYS A 82 -3.59 3.57 14.61
CA CYS A 82 -4.51 3.94 13.54
C CYS A 82 -5.20 5.31 13.76
N GLU A 83 -5.25 5.78 15.00
CA GLU A 83 -5.77 7.10 15.39
C GLU A 83 -4.68 8.19 15.50
N SER A 84 -3.42 7.80 15.29
CA SER A 84 -2.28 8.70 15.43
C SER A 84 -2.12 9.64 14.24
N GLN A 85 -1.38 10.74 14.44
CA GLN A 85 -0.98 11.65 13.38
C GLN A 85 -0.01 10.96 12.41
N ASP A 86 0.86 10.08 12.89
CA ASP A 86 1.80 9.32 12.09
C ASP A 86 1.09 8.42 11.07
N PHE A 87 0.01 7.75 11.50
CA PHE A 87 -0.84 6.97 10.59
C PHE A 87 -1.43 7.85 9.47
N ALA A 88 -1.95 9.02 9.82
CA ALA A 88 -2.48 9.96 8.83
C ALA A 88 -1.39 10.42 7.85
N GLU A 89 -0.19 10.70 8.31
CA GLU A 89 0.94 11.14 7.48
C GLU A 89 1.44 10.06 6.54
N VAL A 90 1.55 8.82 7.02
CA VAL A 90 1.98 7.69 6.18
C VAL A 90 0.95 7.37 5.12
N PHE A 91 -0.31 7.18 5.50
CA PHE A 91 -1.35 6.76 4.54
C PHE A 91 -1.87 7.88 3.64
N SER A 92 -1.51 9.13 3.91
CA SER A 92 -1.67 10.24 2.97
C SER A 92 -0.49 10.44 2.02
N GLY A 93 0.62 9.74 2.24
CA GLY A 93 1.86 9.91 1.48
C GLY A 93 2.73 11.08 1.91
N SER A 94 2.42 11.72 3.04
CA SER A 94 3.24 12.83 3.57
C SER A 94 4.53 12.34 4.23
N ARG A 95 4.56 11.08 4.65
CA ARG A 95 5.74 10.39 5.18
C ARG A 95 5.82 8.97 4.60
N VAL A 96 7.01 8.54 4.27
CA VAL A 96 7.29 7.16 3.85
C VAL A 96 7.89 6.41 5.04
N PRO A 97 7.29 5.30 5.50
CA PRO A 97 7.83 4.54 6.63
C PRO A 97 9.14 3.82 6.25
N ALA A 98 9.95 3.50 7.25
CA ALA A 98 11.20 2.80 7.06
C ALA A 98 10.97 1.43 6.37
N GLY A 99 11.81 1.12 5.39
CA GLY A 99 11.73 -0.12 4.61
C GLY A 99 10.73 -0.10 3.47
N ALA A 100 9.81 0.85 3.40
CA ALA A 100 8.89 0.98 2.28
C ALA A 100 9.61 1.44 1.00
N GLN A 101 9.15 0.95 -0.14
CA GLN A 101 9.62 1.37 -1.47
C GLN A 101 8.41 1.76 -2.32
N PRO A 102 7.95 3.01 -2.25
CA PRO A 102 6.74 3.44 -2.93
C PRO A 102 6.84 3.31 -4.45
N PHE A 103 5.78 2.80 -5.04
CA PHE A 103 5.72 2.61 -6.49
C PHE A 103 4.31 2.81 -7.05
N ALA A 104 4.25 3.21 -8.31
CA ALA A 104 3.04 3.23 -9.12
C ALA A 104 3.08 2.06 -10.10
N GLN A 105 2.02 1.27 -10.15
CA GLN A 105 1.91 0.14 -11.06
C GLN A 105 1.61 0.62 -12.49
N ALA A 106 2.19 -0.06 -13.47
CA ALA A 106 1.82 0.03 -14.87
C ALA A 106 1.06 -1.24 -15.25
N TYR A 107 -0.18 -1.10 -15.69
CA TYR A 107 -1.04 -2.20 -16.07
C TYR A 107 -1.89 -1.83 -17.28
N ALA A 108 -2.57 -2.80 -17.85
CA ALA A 108 -3.47 -2.62 -18.98
C ALA A 108 -4.82 -3.28 -18.68
N GLY A 109 -5.87 -2.85 -19.33
CA GLY A 109 -7.18 -3.44 -19.10
C GLY A 109 -8.30 -2.94 -19.99
N HIS A 110 -9.44 -3.62 -19.87
CA HIS A 110 -10.69 -3.22 -20.49
C HIS A 110 -11.46 -2.30 -19.52
N GLN A 111 -11.98 -1.21 -20.07
CA GLN A 111 -12.87 -0.30 -19.35
C GLN A 111 -14.08 0.03 -20.22
N PHE A 112 -15.26 0.00 -19.63
CA PHE A 112 -16.51 0.30 -20.31
C PHE A 112 -16.72 -0.46 -21.64
N GLY A 113 -16.31 -1.75 -21.65
CA GLY A 113 -16.46 -2.61 -22.81
C GLY A 113 -15.41 -2.44 -23.92
N SER A 114 -14.43 -1.55 -23.73
CA SER A 114 -13.36 -1.29 -24.68
C SER A 114 -11.98 -1.51 -24.09
N TRP A 115 -11.02 -1.93 -24.91
CA TRP A 115 -9.63 -2.00 -24.51
C TRP A 115 -9.06 -0.58 -24.34
N ALA A 116 -8.68 -0.24 -23.12
CA ALA A 116 -8.19 1.10 -22.78
C ALA A 116 -6.66 1.27 -23.00
N GLY A 117 -5.96 0.19 -23.38
CA GLY A 117 -4.50 0.22 -23.49
C GLY A 117 -3.81 0.27 -22.15
N GLN A 118 -2.68 0.97 -22.07
CA GLN A 118 -1.94 1.14 -20.82
C GLN A 118 -2.69 2.07 -19.88
N LEU A 119 -2.88 1.57 -18.68
CA LEU A 119 -3.36 2.26 -17.50
C LEU A 119 -2.21 2.35 -16.48
N GLY A 120 -2.47 2.83 -15.31
CA GLY A 120 -1.49 2.87 -14.22
C GLY A 120 -2.03 3.62 -13.01
N ASP A 121 -1.31 3.50 -11.92
CA ASP A 121 -1.64 4.21 -10.70
C ASP A 121 -1.43 5.72 -10.92
N GLY A 122 -2.37 6.51 -10.43
CA GLY A 122 -2.32 7.95 -10.54
C GLY A 122 -2.42 8.64 -9.18
N ARG A 123 -3.47 8.34 -8.44
CA ARG A 123 -3.73 8.93 -7.11
C ARG A 123 -3.38 8.00 -5.97
N ALA A 124 -3.44 6.70 -6.20
CA ALA A 124 -2.98 5.70 -5.25
C ALA A 124 -1.51 5.36 -5.57
N ILE A 125 -0.71 5.18 -4.55
CA ILE A 125 0.67 4.71 -4.62
C ILE A 125 0.79 3.57 -3.64
N SER A 126 1.33 2.43 -4.10
CA SER A 126 1.64 1.30 -3.22
C SER A 126 2.87 1.64 -2.39
N LEU A 127 2.79 1.52 -1.07
CA LEU A 127 3.93 1.77 -0.18
C LEU A 127 4.89 0.57 -0.15
N GLY A 128 4.39 -0.62 -0.41
CA GLY A 128 5.12 -1.87 -0.37
C GLY A 128 4.23 -3.04 0.03
N GLU A 129 4.84 -4.19 0.21
CA GLU A 129 4.20 -5.42 0.69
C GLU A 129 4.66 -5.69 2.12
N VAL A 130 3.71 -5.95 3.00
CA VAL A 130 3.94 -6.27 4.41
C VAL A 130 3.82 -7.79 4.61
N VAL A 131 4.70 -8.39 5.41
CA VAL A 131 4.75 -9.82 5.73
C VAL A 131 4.61 -10.08 7.22
#